data_dc1a2dcdaf168f1cc3132e151d9dffd0
#
_entry.id   dc1a2dcdaf168f1cc3132e151d9dffd0
#
_cell.length_a   1.000
_cell.length_b   1.000
_cell.length_c   1.000
_cell.angle_alpha   90.00
_cell.angle_beta   90.00
_cell.angle_gamma   90.00
#
_symmetry.space_group_name_H-M   'P 1'
#
loop_
_entity.id
_entity.type
_entity.pdbx_description
1 polymer ?
#
loop_
_entity_poly.entity_id
_entity_poly.type
_entity_poly.pdbx_seq_one_letter_code
_entity_poly.pdbx_strand_id
1 'polypeptide(L)'
;MRERAPQRPAASAPRRAPTTPSRRGGTNAGKGSRQARSSAQRPRGSRSYNTPAVWTKESPRSNPAGGAARRALGAVGGVLLSLLALVGKGLATLLRALAALVARSRIALAVVVVCAALLVFGVADFAVNANKAYPGVRVGQIDAAGKTADELAALIDEVYGARLAQGSVTIYANDEAEARIADETAAAQDAALAEQLALEEARANKLAWTADAASLEARVPSDELAAEALAVGREDGGILARLAALATGRELKPRAAYAETAVESLASDIDAAIGDPRVDYGIVVEDGTASVTEGHDGFMVDRDELRRTLDELLLGQEDGSGSFVARAEHAPLRIDESAAQDACDAVNAAIDDGARFT
;
A
#
# COMPACT_ATOMS: atom_id res chain seq x y z
N MET A 1 49.56 -49.09 24.93
CA MET A 1 48.46 -48.37 25.61
C MET A 1 47.38 -48.13 24.61
N ARG A 2 46.21 -48.71 24.88
CA ARG A 2 45.08 -48.72 23.87
C ARG A 2 44.29 -47.46 23.99
N GLU A 3 44.14 -46.77 22.83
CA GLU A 3 43.31 -45.62 22.58
C GLU A 3 41.81 -45.98 22.71
N ARG A 4 41.07 -45.24 23.55
CA ARG A 4 39.61 -45.36 23.67
C ARG A 4 38.95 -44.26 22.83
N ALA A 5 38.21 -44.67 21.82
CA ALA A 5 37.33 -43.80 21.03
C ALA A 5 36.12 -43.33 21.87
N PRO A 6 35.64 -42.08 21.69
CA PRO A 6 34.44 -41.59 22.35
C PRO A 6 33.17 -42.10 21.69
N GLN A 7 32.24 -42.54 22.51
CA GLN A 7 30.91 -43.03 22.15
C GLN A 7 30.00 -41.84 21.74
N ARG A 8 29.31 -41.98 20.59
CA ARG A 8 28.20 -41.14 20.16
C ARG A 8 26.99 -41.33 21.08
N PRO A 9 26.27 -40.26 21.45
CA PRO A 9 24.96 -40.38 22.08
C PRO A 9 23.89 -40.71 21.03
N ALA A 10 22.96 -41.56 21.41
CA ALA A 10 21.87 -42.10 20.63
C ALA A 10 20.80 -41.05 20.32
N ALA A 11 20.31 -41.10 19.10
CA ALA A 11 19.19 -40.31 18.58
C ALA A 11 17.89 -40.65 19.33
N SER A 12 17.25 -39.63 19.89
CA SER A 12 15.93 -39.72 20.50
C SER A 12 14.86 -39.64 19.38
N ALA A 13 14.00 -40.66 19.35
CA ALA A 13 12.85 -40.73 18.43
C ALA A 13 11.77 -39.67 18.73
N PRO A 14 11.03 -39.20 17.74
CA PRO A 14 9.99 -38.20 17.93
C PRO A 14 8.73 -38.81 18.56
N ARG A 15 8.23 -38.15 19.59
CA ARG A 15 6.97 -38.48 20.28
C ARG A 15 5.79 -38.19 19.32
N ARG A 16 4.97 -39.23 19.10
CA ARG A 16 3.65 -39.15 18.44
C ARG A 16 2.69 -38.29 19.27
N ALA A 17 2.03 -37.38 18.59
CA ALA A 17 0.87 -36.64 19.10
C ALA A 17 -0.36 -37.56 19.22
N PRO A 18 -1.27 -37.31 20.17
CA PRO A 18 -2.48 -38.10 20.34
C PRO A 18 -3.55 -37.70 19.35
N THR A 19 -4.08 -38.73 18.69
CA THR A 19 -5.26 -38.66 17.82
C THR A 19 -6.53 -38.55 18.66
N THR A 20 -7.34 -37.52 18.43
CA THR A 20 -8.71 -37.39 18.92
C THR A 20 -9.67 -38.14 18.01
N PRO A 21 -10.69 -38.84 18.56
CA PRO A 21 -11.59 -39.70 17.77
C PRO A 21 -12.69 -38.89 17.10
N SER A 22 -12.85 -39.15 15.81
CA SER A 22 -14.01 -38.77 14.99
C SER A 22 -15.31 -39.40 15.49
N ARG A 23 -16.28 -38.58 15.79
CA ARG A 23 -17.65 -39.02 16.11
C ARG A 23 -18.47 -39.13 14.82
N ARG A 24 -18.66 -40.36 14.35
CA ARG A 24 -19.64 -40.78 13.36
C ARG A 24 -21.04 -40.66 13.93
N GLY A 25 -21.97 -40.23 13.12
CA GLY A 25 -23.42 -40.43 13.26
C GLY A 25 -24.13 -39.36 12.46
N GLY A 26 -24.97 -39.60 11.56
CA GLY A 26 -25.72 -40.76 11.14
C GLY A 26 -26.48 -40.36 9.91
N THR A 27 -26.48 -41.22 8.97
CA THR A 27 -27.29 -41.25 7.78
C THR A 27 -28.78 -41.20 8.13
N ASN A 28 -29.60 -40.41 7.41
CA ASN A 28 -30.94 -40.81 7.10
C ASN A 28 -31.35 -40.28 5.72
N ALA A 29 -31.40 -41.24 4.83
CA ALA A 29 -32.10 -41.18 3.56
C ALA A 29 -33.60 -41.35 3.83
N GLY A 30 -34.40 -40.49 3.25
CA GLY A 30 -35.86 -40.60 3.22
C GLY A 30 -36.35 -40.30 1.83
N LYS A 31 -36.47 -41.37 1.03
CA LYS A 31 -37.27 -41.47 -0.18
C LYS A 31 -38.75 -41.53 0.22
N GLY A 32 -39.61 -40.93 -0.59
CA GLY A 32 -41.05 -41.17 -0.60
C GLY A 32 -41.76 -40.02 -1.29
N SER A 33 -41.99 -39.99 -2.54
CA SER A 33 -42.93 -40.69 -3.43
C SER A 33 -44.41 -40.49 -3.08
N ARG A 34 -45.08 -39.98 -4.11
CA ARG A 34 -46.48 -40.25 -4.54
C ARG A 34 -47.61 -39.52 -3.84
N GLN A 35 -48.20 -38.63 -4.65
CA GLN A 35 -49.60 -38.81 -5.17
C GLN A 35 -50.70 -39.14 -4.15
N ALA A 36 -51.63 -38.24 -4.00
CA ALA A 36 -53.07 -38.64 -4.06
C ALA A 36 -53.90 -37.41 -4.42
N ARG A 37 -54.63 -37.59 -5.48
CA ARG A 37 -55.87 -36.89 -5.86
C ARG A 37 -56.96 -37.24 -4.87
N SER A 38 -57.83 -36.29 -4.53
CA SER A 38 -59.32 -36.50 -4.35
C SER A 38 -59.92 -35.09 -4.30
N SER A 39 -60.63 -34.62 -5.25
CA SER A 39 -62.00 -34.89 -5.72
C SER A 39 -63.03 -34.72 -4.61
N ALA A 40 -63.91 -33.76 -4.93
CA ALA A 40 -65.29 -33.65 -4.61
C ALA A 40 -65.72 -33.20 -3.21
N GLN A 41 -66.43 -32.09 -3.12
CA GLN A 41 -67.84 -32.09 -3.09
C GLN A 41 -68.43 -30.69 -2.98
N ARG A 42 -69.33 -30.38 -3.91
CA ARG A 42 -70.36 -29.34 -3.74
C ARG A 42 -71.48 -29.88 -2.86
N PRO A 43 -72.19 -29.02 -2.16
CA PRO A 43 -73.64 -29.07 -2.18
C PRO A 43 -74.24 -27.79 -2.74
N ARG A 44 -75.31 -28.10 -3.47
CA ARG A 44 -76.32 -27.20 -4.01
C ARG A 44 -77.32 -26.74 -2.94
N GLY A 45 -77.94 -25.60 -3.24
CA GLY A 45 -79.27 -25.20 -2.77
C GLY A 45 -79.19 -23.99 -1.79
N SER A 46 -79.94 -22.96 -1.89
CA SER A 46 -81.23 -22.68 -2.54
C SER A 46 -81.48 -21.16 -2.55
N ARG A 47 -82.09 -20.71 -3.61
CA ARG A 47 -83.19 -19.73 -3.77
C ARG A 47 -83.28 -18.52 -2.83
N SER A 48 -83.10 -17.38 -3.45
CA SER A 48 -84.06 -16.28 -3.75
C SER A 48 -84.29 -15.29 -2.64
N TYR A 49 -84.09 -14.03 -2.95
CA TYR A 49 -85.19 -13.05 -3.19
C TYR A 49 -84.54 -11.73 -3.76
N ASN A 50 -85.22 -11.19 -4.73
CA ASN A 50 -85.00 -9.88 -5.36
C ASN A 50 -85.19 -8.72 -4.39
N THR A 51 -84.22 -7.81 -4.38
CA THR A 51 -84.51 -6.39 -4.17
C THR A 51 -83.50 -5.56 -5.01
N PRO A 52 -83.94 -4.53 -5.72
CA PRO A 52 -83.05 -3.74 -6.59
C PRO A 52 -82.32 -2.76 -5.73
N ALA A 53 -81.03 -2.89 -5.59
CA ALA A 53 -80.12 -1.87 -5.03
C ALA A 53 -79.74 -0.92 -6.13
N VAL A 54 -80.07 0.33 -5.91
CA VAL A 54 -79.63 1.49 -6.68
C VAL A 54 -78.11 1.56 -6.65
N TRP A 55 -77.50 1.35 -7.83
CA TRP A 55 -76.07 1.55 -7.99
C TRP A 55 -75.75 3.05 -8.12
N THR A 56 -75.33 3.68 -7.03
CA THR A 56 -74.58 4.94 -7.10
C THR A 56 -73.17 4.59 -7.55
N LYS A 57 -72.85 5.05 -8.73
CA LYS A 57 -71.57 4.92 -9.36
C LYS A 57 -70.55 5.85 -8.65
N GLU A 58 -69.88 5.31 -7.62
CA GLU A 58 -68.73 6.00 -7.05
C GLU A 58 -67.59 5.86 -8.02
N SER A 59 -67.18 6.97 -8.61
CA SER A 59 -66.00 7.10 -9.43
C SER A 59 -64.77 6.91 -8.52
N PRO A 60 -63.78 6.07 -8.91
CA PRO A 60 -62.55 5.89 -8.12
C PRO A 60 -61.79 7.23 -8.13
N ARG A 61 -61.56 7.75 -6.91
CA ARG A 61 -60.65 8.86 -6.70
C ARG A 61 -59.29 8.51 -7.26
N SER A 62 -58.91 9.14 -8.39
CA SER A 62 -57.58 9.05 -8.97
C SER A 62 -56.58 9.69 -8.03
N ASN A 63 -55.66 8.88 -7.49
CA ASN A 63 -54.54 9.30 -6.67
C ASN A 63 -53.61 10.14 -7.58
N PRO A 64 -53.43 11.46 -7.35
CA PRO A 64 -52.65 12.30 -8.25
C PRO A 64 -51.13 12.04 -8.18
N ALA A 65 -50.65 11.28 -7.18
CA ALA A 65 -49.25 10.99 -7.00
C ALA A 65 -48.64 9.95 -7.97
N GLY A 66 -49.48 9.02 -8.49
CA GLY A 66 -48.98 7.98 -9.41
C GLY A 66 -48.80 8.45 -10.85
N GLY A 67 -49.49 9.51 -11.24
CA GLY A 67 -49.43 10.05 -12.62
C GLY A 67 -48.21 10.95 -12.87
N ALA A 68 -47.68 11.59 -11.85
CA ALA A 68 -46.50 12.42 -11.96
C ALA A 68 -45.23 11.61 -12.06
N ALA A 69 -45.10 10.53 -11.27
CA ALA A 69 -43.95 9.64 -11.30
C ALA A 69 -43.82 8.89 -12.65
N ARG A 70 -44.93 8.43 -13.24
CA ARG A 70 -44.92 7.77 -14.55
C ARG A 70 -44.58 8.72 -15.68
N ARG A 71 -45.01 10.01 -15.61
CA ARG A 71 -44.63 11.02 -16.59
C ARG A 71 -43.18 11.44 -16.45
N ALA A 72 -42.64 11.54 -15.25
CA ALA A 72 -41.23 11.83 -15.02
C ALA A 72 -40.30 10.69 -15.50
N LEU A 73 -40.65 9.42 -15.25
CA LEU A 73 -39.88 8.26 -15.78
C LEU A 73 -39.95 8.19 -17.31
N GLY A 74 -41.12 8.51 -17.93
CA GLY A 74 -41.26 8.56 -19.39
C GLY A 74 -40.44 9.70 -20.02
N ALA A 75 -40.34 10.85 -19.33
CA ALA A 75 -39.54 11.99 -19.80
C ALA A 75 -38.02 11.69 -19.72
N VAL A 76 -37.55 11.07 -18.63
CA VAL A 76 -36.13 10.68 -18.47
C VAL A 76 -35.77 9.60 -19.50
N GLY A 77 -36.64 8.62 -19.71
CA GLY A 77 -36.46 7.57 -20.73
C GLY A 77 -36.42 8.15 -22.15
N GLY A 78 -37.27 9.14 -22.44
CA GLY A 78 -37.30 9.83 -23.73
C GLY A 78 -36.03 10.67 -23.98
N VAL A 79 -35.51 11.33 -22.97
CA VAL A 79 -34.24 12.09 -23.07
C VAL A 79 -33.06 11.15 -23.27
N LEU A 80 -33.00 10.03 -22.55
CA LEU A 80 -31.93 9.02 -22.70
C LEU A 80 -31.97 8.38 -24.10
N LEU A 81 -33.16 8.04 -24.61
CA LEU A 81 -33.33 7.50 -25.96
C LEU A 81 -32.97 8.53 -27.03
N SER A 82 -33.32 9.81 -26.82
CA SER A 82 -32.96 10.89 -27.77
C SER A 82 -31.45 11.18 -27.75
N LEU A 83 -30.79 11.13 -26.61
CA LEU A 83 -29.34 11.21 -26.48
C LEU A 83 -28.63 10.04 -27.17
N LEU A 84 -29.11 8.81 -26.94
CA LEU A 84 -28.61 7.61 -27.61
C LEU A 84 -28.81 7.68 -29.15
N ALA A 85 -29.96 8.19 -29.59
CA ALA A 85 -30.23 8.39 -31.03
C ALA A 85 -29.35 9.50 -31.62
N LEU A 86 -29.06 10.55 -30.86
CA LEU A 86 -28.18 11.65 -31.28
C LEU A 86 -26.71 11.18 -31.37
N VAL A 87 -26.25 10.42 -30.38
CA VAL A 87 -24.94 9.77 -30.39
C VAL A 87 -24.83 8.76 -31.54
N GLY A 88 -25.89 7.95 -31.77
CA GLY A 88 -25.93 7.00 -32.88
C GLY A 88 -25.91 7.67 -34.25
N LYS A 89 -26.61 8.80 -34.42
CA LYS A 89 -26.56 9.61 -35.65
C LYS A 89 -25.20 10.29 -35.83
N GLY A 90 -24.61 10.82 -34.75
CA GLY A 90 -23.27 11.38 -34.78
C GLY A 90 -22.24 10.35 -35.20
N LEU A 91 -22.30 9.16 -34.61
CA LEU A 91 -21.41 8.03 -34.93
C LEU A 91 -21.60 7.57 -36.39
N ALA A 92 -22.85 7.48 -36.88
CA ALA A 92 -23.14 7.10 -38.26
C ALA A 92 -22.63 8.13 -39.28
N THR A 93 -22.71 9.44 -38.97
CA THR A 93 -22.15 10.48 -39.83
C THR A 93 -20.63 10.48 -39.82
N LEU A 94 -20.02 10.25 -38.67
CA LEU A 94 -18.58 10.13 -38.53
C LEU A 94 -18.05 8.89 -39.29
N LEU A 95 -18.74 7.77 -39.21
CA LEU A 95 -18.37 6.54 -39.93
C LEU A 95 -18.52 6.74 -41.46
N ARG A 96 -19.53 7.46 -41.93
CA ARG A 96 -19.67 7.77 -43.37
C ARG A 96 -18.59 8.73 -43.84
N ALA A 97 -18.25 9.77 -43.05
CA ALA A 97 -17.17 10.68 -43.39
C ALA A 97 -15.80 9.95 -43.41
N LEU A 98 -15.56 9.05 -42.45
CA LEU A 98 -14.40 8.19 -42.43
C LEU A 98 -14.34 7.25 -43.64
N ALA A 99 -15.47 6.62 -43.98
CA ALA A 99 -15.56 5.76 -45.17
C ALA A 99 -15.28 6.54 -46.47
N ALA A 100 -15.79 7.77 -46.61
CA ALA A 100 -15.52 8.64 -47.74
C ALA A 100 -14.05 9.09 -47.82
N LEU A 101 -13.43 9.35 -46.67
CA LEU A 101 -11.99 9.68 -46.55
C LEU A 101 -11.11 8.49 -46.91
N VAL A 102 -11.47 7.31 -46.44
CA VAL A 102 -10.78 6.03 -46.70
C VAL A 102 -10.87 5.66 -48.20
N ALA A 103 -12.04 5.90 -48.84
CA ALA A 103 -12.22 5.64 -50.26
C ALA A 103 -11.36 6.56 -51.15
N ARG A 104 -10.91 7.69 -50.62
CA ARG A 104 -10.21 8.74 -51.38
C ARG A 104 -8.67 8.66 -51.21
N SER A 105 -8.16 7.98 -50.20
CA SER A 105 -6.72 7.90 -49.94
C SER A 105 -6.32 6.58 -49.30
N ARG A 106 -5.33 5.86 -49.87
CA ARG A 106 -4.73 4.67 -49.31
C ARG A 106 -4.06 4.95 -47.96
N ILE A 107 -3.56 6.18 -47.74
CA ILE A 107 -2.97 6.62 -46.47
C ILE A 107 -4.04 6.73 -45.39
N ALA A 108 -5.22 7.30 -45.73
CA ALA A 108 -6.32 7.37 -44.77
C ALA A 108 -6.84 5.98 -44.37
N LEU A 109 -6.88 5.05 -45.33
CA LEU A 109 -7.21 3.64 -45.02
C LEU A 109 -6.18 3.03 -44.01
N ALA A 110 -4.90 3.21 -44.29
CA ALA A 110 -3.85 2.70 -43.41
C ALA A 110 -3.97 3.29 -41.98
N VAL A 111 -4.19 4.59 -41.86
CA VAL A 111 -4.40 5.26 -40.54
C VAL A 111 -5.62 4.69 -39.81
N VAL A 112 -6.74 4.51 -40.50
CA VAL A 112 -7.97 3.95 -39.90
C VAL A 112 -7.74 2.51 -39.43
N VAL A 113 -7.06 1.69 -40.23
CA VAL A 113 -6.73 0.31 -39.87
C VAL A 113 -5.81 0.27 -38.65
N VAL A 114 -4.79 1.13 -38.61
CA VAL A 114 -3.89 1.24 -37.44
C VAL A 114 -4.66 1.70 -36.20
N CYS A 115 -5.50 2.73 -36.30
CA CYS A 115 -6.33 3.18 -35.20
C CYS A 115 -7.32 2.11 -34.70
N ALA A 116 -7.95 1.38 -35.64
CA ALA A 116 -8.84 0.28 -35.29
C ALA A 116 -8.09 -0.88 -34.61
N ALA A 117 -6.90 -1.23 -35.12
CA ALA A 117 -6.05 -2.24 -34.53
C ALA A 117 -5.60 -1.85 -33.10
N LEU A 118 -5.21 -0.57 -32.90
CA LEU A 118 -4.86 -0.04 -31.59
C LEU A 118 -6.05 -0.04 -30.62
N LEU A 119 -7.26 0.28 -31.10
CA LEU A 119 -8.48 0.22 -30.31
C LEU A 119 -8.82 -1.22 -29.88
N VAL A 120 -8.78 -2.16 -30.83
CA VAL A 120 -9.03 -3.59 -30.54
C VAL A 120 -7.98 -4.13 -29.58
N PHE A 121 -6.73 -3.78 -29.81
CA PHE A 121 -5.62 -4.16 -28.91
C PHE A 121 -5.84 -3.56 -27.51
N GLY A 122 -6.19 -2.27 -27.40
CA GLY A 122 -6.42 -1.62 -26.12
C GLY A 122 -7.60 -2.21 -25.34
N VAL A 123 -8.69 -2.58 -26.04
CA VAL A 123 -9.85 -3.24 -25.41
C VAL A 123 -9.50 -4.65 -24.97
N ALA A 124 -8.78 -5.42 -25.79
CA ALA A 124 -8.34 -6.76 -25.45
C ALA A 124 -7.34 -6.74 -24.29
N ASP A 125 -6.38 -5.85 -24.32
CA ASP A 125 -5.41 -5.64 -23.25
C ASP A 125 -6.10 -5.25 -21.93
N PHE A 126 -7.04 -4.32 -21.97
CA PHE A 126 -7.83 -3.95 -20.81
C PHE A 126 -8.63 -5.12 -20.24
N ALA A 127 -9.25 -5.94 -21.10
CA ALA A 127 -10.05 -7.09 -20.66
C ALA A 127 -9.19 -8.20 -20.02
N VAL A 128 -8.01 -8.44 -20.57
CA VAL A 128 -7.08 -9.47 -20.07
C VAL A 128 -6.34 -9.03 -18.81
N ASN A 129 -5.97 -7.75 -18.74
CA ASN A 129 -5.15 -7.21 -17.66
C ASN A 129 -5.93 -6.32 -16.68
N ALA A 130 -7.28 -6.36 -16.65
CA ALA A 130 -8.11 -5.44 -15.88
C ALA A 130 -7.71 -5.35 -14.39
N ASN A 131 -7.30 -6.48 -13.79
CA ASN A 131 -6.91 -6.57 -12.37
C ASN A 131 -5.49 -7.15 -12.20
N LYS A 132 -4.62 -7.05 -13.21
CA LYS A 132 -3.29 -7.64 -13.20
C LYS A 132 -2.24 -6.59 -13.53
N ALA A 133 -1.06 -6.69 -12.95
CA ALA A 133 0.05 -5.84 -13.31
C ALA A 133 0.46 -6.02 -14.78
N TYR A 134 0.85 -4.93 -15.43
CA TYR A 134 1.26 -4.96 -16.83
C TYR A 134 2.62 -5.67 -17.01
N PRO A 135 2.83 -6.29 -18.19
CA PRO A 135 4.14 -6.81 -18.55
C PRO A 135 5.21 -5.72 -18.51
N GLY A 136 6.39 -6.05 -17.99
CA GLY A 136 7.50 -5.12 -17.82
C GLY A 136 7.50 -4.34 -16.49
N VAL A 137 6.48 -4.53 -15.64
CA VAL A 137 6.48 -3.97 -14.28
C VAL A 137 7.18 -4.95 -13.34
N ARG A 138 8.10 -4.43 -12.53
CA ARG A 138 8.83 -5.19 -11.51
C ARG A 138 8.82 -4.44 -10.19
N VAL A 139 8.82 -5.18 -9.09
CA VAL A 139 9.07 -4.66 -7.75
C VAL A 139 10.41 -5.21 -7.29
N GLY A 140 11.46 -4.41 -7.47
CA GLY A 140 12.83 -4.89 -7.30
C GLY A 140 13.11 -6.15 -8.12
N GLN A 141 13.38 -7.28 -7.45
CA GLN A 141 13.65 -8.56 -8.11
C GLN A 141 12.39 -9.32 -8.55
N ILE A 142 11.20 -8.93 -8.05
CA ILE A 142 9.94 -9.63 -8.32
C ILE A 142 9.35 -9.15 -9.65
N ASP A 143 9.10 -10.09 -10.56
CA ASP A 143 8.33 -9.81 -11.79
C ASP A 143 6.83 -9.76 -11.44
N ALA A 144 6.23 -8.58 -11.62
CA ALA A 144 4.82 -8.34 -11.35
C ALA A 144 3.90 -8.74 -12.51
N ALA A 145 4.45 -8.98 -13.71
CA ALA A 145 3.68 -9.23 -14.93
C ALA A 145 2.58 -10.28 -14.74
N GLY A 146 1.34 -9.91 -15.04
CA GLY A 146 0.19 -10.81 -15.03
C GLY A 146 -0.31 -11.22 -13.65
N LYS A 147 0.26 -10.71 -12.57
CA LYS A 147 -0.16 -10.98 -11.18
C LYS A 147 -1.26 -10.02 -10.75
N THR A 148 -2.17 -10.51 -9.92
CA THR A 148 -3.17 -9.70 -9.22
C THR A 148 -2.53 -8.97 -8.03
N ALA A 149 -3.25 -8.02 -7.42
CA ALA A 149 -2.77 -7.32 -6.23
C ALA A 149 -2.45 -8.29 -5.09
N ASP A 150 -3.36 -9.21 -4.79
CA ASP A 150 -3.21 -10.18 -3.70
C ASP A 150 -2.04 -11.14 -3.94
N GLU A 151 -1.89 -11.65 -5.17
CA GLU A 151 -0.77 -12.53 -5.54
C GLU A 151 0.58 -11.80 -5.44
N LEU A 152 0.61 -10.54 -5.85
CA LEU A 152 1.82 -9.73 -5.81
C LEU A 152 2.16 -9.33 -4.38
N ALA A 153 1.18 -8.90 -3.58
CA ALA A 153 1.38 -8.57 -2.18
C ALA A 153 1.93 -9.77 -1.39
N ALA A 154 1.36 -10.97 -1.60
CA ALA A 154 1.86 -12.19 -0.97
C ALA A 154 3.32 -12.51 -1.34
N LEU A 155 3.70 -12.34 -2.61
CA LEU A 155 5.08 -12.54 -3.07
C LEU A 155 6.04 -11.49 -2.50
N ILE A 156 5.61 -10.23 -2.43
CA ILE A 156 6.39 -9.15 -1.82
C ILE A 156 6.64 -9.44 -0.34
N ASP A 157 5.60 -9.88 0.37
CA ASP A 157 5.72 -10.24 1.78
C ASP A 157 6.59 -11.48 1.99
N GLU A 158 6.46 -12.51 1.14
CA GLU A 158 7.30 -13.71 1.20
C GLU A 158 8.78 -13.37 0.98
N VAL A 159 9.12 -12.54 0.00
CA VAL A 159 10.51 -12.25 -0.36
C VAL A 159 11.09 -11.17 0.54
N TYR A 160 10.45 -9.99 0.59
CA TYR A 160 11.00 -8.84 1.29
C TYR A 160 10.65 -8.82 2.77
N GLY A 161 9.49 -9.38 3.17
CA GLY A 161 9.14 -9.56 4.57
C GLY A 161 10.07 -10.54 5.27
N ALA A 162 10.44 -11.65 4.61
CA ALA A 162 11.41 -12.59 5.14
C ALA A 162 12.81 -11.99 5.26
N ARG A 163 13.26 -11.19 4.27
CA ARG A 163 14.55 -10.48 4.34
C ARG A 163 14.56 -9.47 5.49
N LEU A 164 13.53 -8.64 5.57
CA LEU A 164 13.41 -7.64 6.62
C LEU A 164 13.42 -8.28 8.01
N ALA A 165 12.73 -9.41 8.18
CA ALA A 165 12.65 -10.11 9.47
C ALA A 165 13.98 -10.73 9.94
N GLN A 166 14.88 -11.05 9.02
CA GLN A 166 16.19 -11.66 9.29
C GLN A 166 17.33 -10.65 9.19
N GLY A 167 17.08 -9.55 8.49
CA GLY A 167 18.08 -8.54 8.17
C GLY A 167 18.50 -7.71 9.38
N SER A 168 19.76 -7.27 9.34
CA SER A 168 20.33 -6.38 10.34
C SER A 168 21.40 -5.51 9.69
N VAL A 169 21.31 -4.21 9.90
CA VAL A 169 22.25 -3.24 9.38
C VAL A 169 23.08 -2.65 10.50
N THR A 170 24.38 -2.67 10.34
CA THR A 170 25.32 -2.03 11.26
C THR A 170 25.67 -0.63 10.76
N ILE A 171 25.50 0.37 11.60
CA ILE A 171 25.80 1.78 11.33
C ILE A 171 27.01 2.15 12.13
N TYR A 172 28.07 2.60 11.49
CA TYR A 172 29.29 3.04 12.16
C TYR A 172 29.32 4.57 12.31
N ALA A 173 29.89 5.03 13.42
CA ALA A 173 30.06 6.46 13.68
C ALA A 173 31.03 7.13 12.71
N ASN A 174 32.06 6.42 12.29
CA ASN A 174 33.12 6.89 11.38
C ASN A 174 33.88 5.71 10.75
N ASP A 175 34.67 6.02 9.71
CA ASP A 175 35.48 5.05 8.99
C ASP A 175 36.53 4.35 9.89
N GLU A 176 37.01 5.00 10.95
CA GLU A 176 37.96 4.43 11.90
C GLU A 176 37.33 3.32 12.75
N ALA A 177 36.07 3.50 13.16
CA ALA A 177 35.33 2.49 13.89
C ALA A 177 35.07 1.24 13.03
N GLU A 178 34.68 1.43 11.78
CA GLU A 178 34.52 0.36 10.81
C GLU A 178 35.82 -0.41 10.59
N ALA A 179 36.91 0.31 10.28
CA ALA A 179 38.22 -0.28 10.03
C ALA A 179 38.75 -1.05 11.26
N ARG A 180 38.60 -0.51 12.47
CA ARG A 180 39.01 -1.19 13.70
C ARG A 180 38.31 -2.53 13.89
N ILE A 181 37.00 -2.57 13.70
CA ILE A 181 36.22 -3.80 13.84
C ILE A 181 36.63 -4.82 12.76
N ALA A 182 36.83 -4.36 11.53
CA ALA A 182 37.30 -5.22 10.45
C ALA A 182 38.68 -5.81 10.73
N ASP A 183 39.62 -5.01 11.26
CA ASP A 183 40.98 -5.47 11.61
C ASP A 183 40.98 -6.45 12.78
N GLU A 184 40.19 -6.19 13.82
CA GLU A 184 40.05 -7.09 14.99
C GLU A 184 39.43 -8.43 14.57
N THR A 185 38.41 -8.39 13.67
CA THR A 185 37.78 -9.58 13.11
C THR A 185 38.76 -10.38 12.24
N ALA A 186 39.54 -9.71 11.39
CA ALA A 186 40.50 -10.37 10.51
C ALA A 186 41.68 -10.99 11.23
N ALA A 187 42.08 -10.41 12.38
CA ALA A 187 43.17 -10.92 13.20
C ALA A 187 42.80 -12.13 14.12
N ALA A 188 41.50 -12.39 14.28
CA ALA A 188 41.01 -13.39 15.22
C ALA A 188 40.98 -14.81 14.59
N GLN A 189 41.13 -15.83 15.45
CA GLN A 189 40.96 -17.24 15.05
C GLN A 189 39.48 -17.60 14.83
N ASP A 190 38.60 -16.97 15.58
CA ASP A 190 37.15 -17.09 15.44
C ASP A 190 36.61 -15.69 15.05
N ALA A 191 36.50 -15.47 13.75
CA ALA A 191 36.09 -14.17 13.20
C ALA A 191 34.69 -13.77 13.64
N ALA A 192 33.74 -14.73 13.71
CA ALA A 192 32.36 -14.41 14.07
C ALA A 192 32.22 -13.99 15.53
N LEU A 193 32.93 -14.64 16.44
CA LEU A 193 32.95 -14.26 17.86
C LEU A 193 33.66 -12.90 18.05
N ALA A 194 34.77 -12.68 17.35
CA ALA A 194 35.52 -11.42 17.44
C ALA A 194 34.70 -10.26 16.94
N GLU A 195 34.02 -10.40 15.80
CA GLU A 195 33.13 -9.40 15.27
C GLU A 195 32.01 -9.06 16.25
N GLN A 196 31.35 -10.09 16.82
CA GLN A 196 30.29 -9.87 17.79
C GLN A 196 30.79 -9.08 19.01
N LEU A 197 31.95 -9.45 19.59
CA LEU A 197 32.51 -8.74 20.73
C LEU A 197 32.95 -7.34 20.41
N ALA A 198 33.58 -7.13 19.26
CA ALA A 198 33.97 -5.77 18.78
C ALA A 198 32.76 -4.87 18.53
N LEU A 199 31.70 -5.42 17.96
CA LEU A 199 30.44 -4.68 17.76
C LEU A 199 29.75 -4.36 19.09
N GLU A 200 29.75 -5.28 20.07
CA GLU A 200 29.22 -5.00 21.42
C GLU A 200 29.99 -3.87 22.10
N GLU A 201 31.33 -3.90 22.03
CA GLU A 201 32.19 -2.83 22.56
C GLU A 201 31.91 -1.49 21.84
N ALA A 202 31.85 -1.51 20.51
CA ALA A 202 31.58 -0.30 19.72
C ALA A 202 30.19 0.31 20.05
N ARG A 203 29.17 -0.51 20.25
CA ARG A 203 27.84 -0.05 20.68
C ARG A 203 27.86 0.58 22.06
N ALA A 204 28.56 -0.06 23.02
CA ALA A 204 28.71 0.47 24.35
C ALA A 204 29.39 1.87 24.36
N ASN A 205 30.32 2.09 23.40
CA ASN A 205 31.04 3.34 23.23
C ASN A 205 30.36 4.33 22.24
N LYS A 206 29.15 4.03 21.75
CA LYS A 206 28.42 4.83 20.73
C LYS A 206 29.22 5.04 19.44
N LEU A 207 30.00 4.06 19.05
CA LEU A 207 30.75 4.02 17.80
C LEU A 207 30.06 3.16 16.73
N ALA A 208 29.02 2.39 17.13
CA ALA A 208 28.17 1.64 16.22
C ALA A 208 26.74 1.52 16.75
N TRP A 209 25.80 1.35 15.83
CA TRP A 209 24.38 1.05 16.10
C TRP A 209 23.96 -0.12 15.25
N THR A 210 22.90 -0.79 15.67
CA THR A 210 22.26 -1.86 14.89
C THR A 210 20.83 -1.47 14.60
N ALA A 211 20.44 -1.58 13.34
CA ALA A 211 19.09 -1.34 12.88
C ALA A 211 18.54 -2.64 12.29
N ASP A 212 17.47 -3.16 12.87
CA ASP A 212 16.74 -4.33 12.41
C ASP A 212 15.22 -4.05 12.38
N ALA A 213 14.44 -5.02 11.91
CA ALA A 213 13.00 -4.85 11.81
C ALA A 213 12.32 -4.57 13.16
N ALA A 214 12.84 -5.16 14.25
CA ALA A 214 12.24 -5.01 15.57
C ALA A 214 12.55 -3.63 16.17
N SER A 215 13.81 -3.19 16.09
CA SER A 215 14.25 -1.89 16.61
C SER A 215 13.63 -0.71 15.87
N LEU A 216 13.35 -0.88 14.58
CA LEU A 216 12.75 0.15 13.71
C LEU A 216 11.23 0.03 13.61
N GLU A 217 10.61 -0.98 14.24
CA GLU A 217 9.20 -1.34 14.04
C GLU A 217 8.83 -1.39 12.55
N ALA A 218 9.75 -1.97 11.77
CA ALA A 218 9.70 -1.95 10.32
C ALA A 218 8.77 -3.05 9.77
N ARG A 219 8.07 -2.73 8.70
CA ARG A 219 7.23 -3.68 7.94
C ARG A 219 7.32 -3.37 6.44
N VAL A 220 7.12 -4.38 5.62
CA VAL A 220 6.97 -4.16 4.18
C VAL A 220 5.52 -3.80 3.88
N PRO A 221 5.21 -2.65 3.25
CA PRO A 221 3.87 -2.27 2.85
C PRO A 221 3.48 -2.99 1.55
N SER A 222 3.33 -4.31 1.60
CA SER A 222 3.16 -5.19 0.43
C SER A 222 1.91 -4.87 -0.38
N ASP A 223 0.79 -4.53 0.29
CA ASP A 223 -0.46 -4.13 -0.37
C ASP A 223 -0.30 -2.82 -1.15
N GLU A 224 0.40 -1.83 -0.57
CA GLU A 224 0.65 -0.54 -1.20
C GLU A 224 1.57 -0.69 -2.42
N LEU A 225 2.65 -1.46 -2.29
CA LEU A 225 3.58 -1.74 -3.38
C LEU A 225 2.89 -2.52 -4.51
N ALA A 226 2.03 -3.48 -4.17
CA ALA A 226 1.24 -4.21 -5.16
C ALA A 226 0.23 -3.29 -5.87
N ALA A 227 -0.46 -2.41 -5.14
CA ALA A 227 -1.37 -1.44 -5.72
C ALA A 227 -0.64 -0.45 -6.64
N GLU A 228 0.53 0.04 -6.23
CA GLU A 228 1.39 0.91 -7.04
C GLU A 228 1.85 0.20 -8.33
N ALA A 229 2.25 -1.06 -8.25
CA ALA A 229 2.62 -1.85 -9.42
C ALA A 229 1.45 -2.04 -10.40
N LEU A 230 0.24 -2.21 -9.88
CA LEU A 230 -0.97 -2.31 -10.70
C LEU A 230 -1.39 -0.96 -11.30
N ALA A 231 -1.08 0.15 -10.65
CA ALA A 231 -1.38 1.51 -11.13
C ALA A 231 -0.51 1.92 -12.33
N VAL A 232 0.68 1.33 -12.48
CA VAL A 232 1.59 1.60 -13.60
C VAL A 232 0.87 1.41 -14.94
N GLY A 233 0.86 2.46 -15.77
CA GLY A 233 0.24 2.45 -17.10
C GLY A 233 -1.30 2.49 -17.11
N ARG A 234 -1.95 2.69 -15.94
CA ARG A 234 -3.40 2.90 -15.84
C ARG A 234 -3.74 4.35 -15.50
N GLU A 235 -3.10 4.89 -14.50
CA GLU A 235 -3.33 6.27 -14.03
C GLU A 235 -2.50 7.28 -14.81
N ASP A 236 -1.34 6.87 -15.31
CA ASP A 236 -0.40 7.71 -16.02
C ASP A 236 -0.46 7.51 -17.54
N GLY A 237 -1.12 8.39 -18.28
CA GLY A 237 -0.92 8.58 -19.72
C GLY A 237 -1.50 7.53 -20.67
N GLY A 238 -2.36 6.62 -20.24
CA GLY A 238 -3.15 5.73 -21.10
C GLY A 238 -2.31 4.74 -21.93
N ILE A 239 -2.71 4.52 -23.20
CA ILE A 239 -2.11 3.51 -24.09
C ILE A 239 -0.61 3.77 -24.35
N LEU A 240 -0.18 5.03 -24.40
CA LEU A 240 1.22 5.37 -24.66
C LEU A 240 2.11 5.02 -23.46
N ALA A 241 1.62 5.24 -22.24
CA ALA A 241 2.35 4.85 -21.03
C ALA A 241 2.48 3.32 -20.91
N ARG A 242 1.44 2.57 -21.35
CA ARG A 242 1.49 1.10 -21.41
C ARG A 242 2.53 0.59 -22.41
N LEU A 243 2.57 1.19 -23.61
CA LEU A 243 3.58 0.86 -24.61
C LEU A 243 4.99 1.21 -24.14
N ALA A 244 5.15 2.33 -23.42
CA ALA A 244 6.42 2.70 -22.82
C ALA A 244 6.82 1.70 -21.72
N ALA A 245 5.93 1.33 -20.82
CA ALA A 245 6.19 0.33 -19.77
C ALA A 245 6.57 -1.04 -20.37
N LEU A 246 5.92 -1.43 -21.46
CA LEU A 246 6.25 -2.66 -22.18
C LEU A 246 7.64 -2.59 -22.84
N ALA A 247 8.03 -1.42 -23.37
CA ALA A 247 9.27 -1.26 -24.13
C ALA A 247 10.50 -1.02 -23.25
N THR A 248 10.35 -0.25 -22.17
CA THR A 248 11.45 0.18 -21.30
C THR A 248 11.46 -0.52 -19.94
N GLY A 249 10.39 -1.19 -19.58
CA GLY A 249 10.14 -1.69 -18.24
C GLY A 249 9.83 -0.56 -17.25
N ARG A 250 9.27 -0.91 -16.11
CA ARG A 250 9.11 -0.03 -14.94
C ARG A 250 9.50 -0.81 -13.70
N GLU A 251 10.55 -0.36 -13.06
CA GLU A 251 10.98 -0.93 -11.78
C GLU A 251 10.52 -0.02 -10.64
N LEU A 252 9.82 -0.61 -9.69
CA LEU A 252 9.48 -0.01 -8.40
C LEU A 252 10.49 -0.50 -7.38
N LYS A 253 11.10 0.42 -6.64
CA LYS A 253 12.02 0.06 -5.57
C LYS A 253 11.23 -0.50 -4.38
N PRO A 254 11.65 -1.64 -3.81
CA PRO A 254 11.09 -2.10 -2.56
C PRO A 254 11.45 -1.09 -1.45
N ARG A 255 10.52 -0.86 -0.55
CA ARG A 255 10.70 0.03 0.61
C ARG A 255 10.06 -0.59 1.84
N ALA A 256 10.58 -0.26 3.00
CA ALA A 256 9.94 -0.58 4.26
C ALA A 256 9.18 0.64 4.82
N ALA A 257 8.17 0.37 5.60
CA ALA A 257 7.49 1.36 6.43
C ALA A 257 8.06 1.23 7.84
N TYR A 258 8.69 2.28 8.32
CA TYR A 258 9.32 2.39 9.63
C TYR A 258 8.44 3.19 10.57
N ALA A 259 8.49 2.90 11.88
CA ALA A 259 7.92 3.80 12.87
C ALA A 259 8.75 5.10 12.90
N GLU A 260 8.08 6.24 12.72
CA GLU A 260 8.73 7.55 12.69
C GLU A 260 9.54 7.81 13.96
N THR A 261 8.97 7.46 15.12
CA THR A 261 9.62 7.60 16.43
C THR A 261 10.87 6.75 16.57
N ALA A 262 10.89 5.55 15.99
CA ALA A 262 12.04 4.65 16.06
C ALA A 262 13.20 5.16 15.20
N VAL A 263 12.90 5.61 13.97
CA VAL A 263 13.92 6.22 13.10
C VAL A 263 14.46 7.52 13.68
N GLU A 264 13.59 8.37 14.24
CA GLU A 264 14.03 9.63 14.86
C GLU A 264 14.87 9.38 16.12
N SER A 265 14.52 8.36 16.92
CA SER A 265 15.33 7.97 18.08
C SER A 265 16.71 7.51 17.64
N LEU A 266 16.78 6.62 16.63
CA LEU A 266 18.06 6.13 16.09
C LEU A 266 18.90 7.30 15.54
N ALA A 267 18.29 8.17 14.72
CA ALA A 267 18.98 9.31 14.14
C ALA A 267 19.46 10.30 15.22
N SER A 268 18.66 10.54 16.26
CA SER A 268 19.05 11.42 17.37
C SER A 268 20.20 10.84 18.20
N ASP A 269 20.22 9.51 18.41
CA ASP A 269 21.34 8.85 19.08
C ASP A 269 22.63 8.94 18.28
N ILE A 270 22.54 8.82 16.95
CA ILE A 270 23.69 9.02 16.05
C ILE A 270 24.15 10.47 16.08
N ASP A 271 23.21 11.44 15.91
CA ASP A 271 23.53 12.87 15.93
C ASP A 271 24.26 13.28 17.22
N ALA A 272 23.81 12.78 18.36
CA ALA A 272 24.42 13.04 19.65
C ALA A 272 25.86 12.49 19.77
N ALA A 273 26.21 11.48 18.95
CA ALA A 273 27.52 10.85 19.01
C ALA A 273 28.53 11.42 17.97
N ILE A 274 28.05 11.75 16.75
CA ILE A 274 28.93 12.15 15.64
C ILE A 274 28.75 13.59 15.19
N GLY A 275 27.66 14.24 15.60
CA GLY A 275 27.27 15.56 15.16
C GLY A 275 27.33 16.61 16.27
N ASP A 276 26.90 17.79 15.90
CA ASP A 276 26.55 18.89 16.81
C ASP A 276 25.10 19.26 16.42
N PRO A 277 24.09 18.64 17.09
CA PRO A 277 22.71 18.79 16.67
C PRO A 277 22.27 20.24 16.66
N ARG A 278 21.55 20.64 15.60
CA ARG A 278 20.96 21.98 15.50
C ARG A 278 20.05 22.25 16.70
N VAL A 279 20.17 23.45 17.21
CA VAL A 279 19.26 24.00 18.23
C VAL A 279 18.56 25.20 17.60
N ASP A 280 17.26 25.09 17.34
CA ASP A 280 16.47 26.20 16.83
C ASP A 280 16.26 27.26 17.92
N TYR A 281 16.22 28.55 17.54
CA TYR A 281 15.79 29.58 18.47
C TYR A 281 14.38 29.32 18.96
N GLY A 282 14.15 29.50 20.23
CA GLY A 282 12.86 29.24 20.88
C GLY A 282 12.48 30.37 21.83
N ILE A 283 11.37 30.21 22.52
CA ILE A 283 10.94 31.12 23.58
C ILE A 283 10.69 30.34 24.87
N VAL A 284 11.12 30.92 25.98
CA VAL A 284 10.82 30.44 27.32
C VAL A 284 10.06 31.52 28.07
N VAL A 285 9.04 31.12 28.86
CA VAL A 285 8.28 32.05 29.69
C VAL A 285 8.62 31.76 31.15
N GLU A 286 9.28 32.71 31.79
CA GLU A 286 9.65 32.66 33.21
C GLU A 286 9.15 33.92 33.92
N ASP A 287 8.59 33.72 35.08
CA ASP A 287 8.05 34.83 35.94
C ASP A 287 7.09 35.79 35.18
N GLY A 288 6.36 35.26 34.20
CA GLY A 288 5.39 36.04 33.43
C GLY A 288 6.02 36.91 32.33
N THR A 289 7.24 36.63 31.93
CA THR A 289 7.93 37.31 30.83
C THR A 289 8.48 36.25 29.85
N ALA A 290 8.22 36.45 28.60
CA ALA A 290 8.84 35.62 27.55
C ALA A 290 10.22 36.16 27.16
N SER A 291 11.17 35.26 26.99
CA SER A 291 12.52 35.55 26.48
C SER A 291 12.92 34.57 25.41
N VAL A 292 13.78 35.00 24.48
CA VAL A 292 14.30 34.15 23.40
C VAL A 292 15.42 33.28 23.93
N THR A 293 15.42 31.98 23.57
CA THR A 293 16.52 31.06 23.84
C THR A 293 17.47 31.04 22.65
N GLU A 294 18.78 30.93 22.92
CA GLU A 294 19.79 30.87 21.86
C GLU A 294 19.67 29.60 21.02
N GLY A 295 19.85 29.76 19.70
CA GLY A 295 19.89 28.69 18.73
C GLY A 295 21.18 28.74 17.91
N HIS A 296 21.53 27.63 17.28
CA HIS A 296 22.67 27.55 16.35
C HIS A 296 22.40 26.52 15.26
N ASP A 297 22.99 26.72 14.10
CA ASP A 297 23.09 25.69 13.06
C ASP A 297 23.83 24.49 13.61
N GLY A 298 23.54 23.31 13.04
CA GLY A 298 24.17 22.08 13.48
C GLY A 298 24.61 21.20 12.33
N PHE A 299 25.08 20.00 12.69
CA PHE A 299 25.37 18.91 11.79
C PHE A 299 24.57 17.70 12.25
N MET A 300 23.73 17.16 11.37
CA MET A 300 22.82 16.05 11.66
C MET A 300 22.79 15.07 10.51
N VAL A 301 22.48 13.83 10.81
CA VAL A 301 22.24 12.81 9.77
C VAL A 301 20.95 13.15 9.01
N ASP A 302 20.98 13.07 7.68
CA ASP A 302 19.78 13.20 6.86
C ASP A 302 18.88 11.96 7.08
N ARG A 303 17.66 12.20 7.61
CA ARG A 303 16.70 11.14 7.93
C ARG A 303 16.19 10.42 6.69
N ASP A 304 16.05 11.11 5.57
CA ASP A 304 15.58 10.54 4.32
C ASP A 304 16.68 9.71 3.65
N GLU A 305 17.93 10.13 3.77
CA GLU A 305 19.07 9.33 3.32
C GLU A 305 19.27 8.09 4.20
N LEU A 306 19.12 8.24 5.49
CA LEU A 306 19.15 7.11 6.44
C LEU A 306 18.12 6.06 6.05
N ARG A 307 16.85 6.45 5.83
CA ARG A 307 15.79 5.52 5.40
C ARG A 307 16.11 4.87 4.06
N ARG A 308 16.60 5.62 3.08
CA ARG A 308 16.97 5.08 1.76
C ARG A 308 18.08 4.04 1.86
N THR A 309 19.11 4.32 2.68
CA THR A 309 20.23 3.40 2.90
C THR A 309 19.78 2.14 3.63
N LEU A 310 18.91 2.28 4.64
CA LEU A 310 18.29 1.14 5.33
C LEU A 310 17.46 0.29 4.37
N ASP A 311 16.65 0.88 3.49
CA ASP A 311 15.89 0.16 2.46
C ASP A 311 16.81 -0.60 1.49
N GLU A 312 17.89 0.03 1.04
CA GLU A 312 18.85 -0.58 0.12
C GLU A 312 19.59 -1.78 0.75
N LEU A 313 19.91 -1.70 2.03
CA LEU A 313 20.60 -2.79 2.72
C LEU A 313 19.65 -3.88 3.20
N LEU A 314 18.55 -3.53 3.87
CA LEU A 314 17.61 -4.50 4.43
C LEU A 314 16.79 -5.24 3.35
N LEU A 315 16.48 -4.58 2.22
CA LEU A 315 15.63 -5.16 1.18
C LEU A 315 16.39 -5.47 -0.11
N GLY A 316 17.45 -4.75 -0.40
CA GLY A 316 18.23 -4.92 -1.63
C GLY A 316 19.19 -6.09 -1.60
N GLN A 317 19.77 -6.41 -0.45
CA GLN A 317 20.69 -7.54 -0.28
C GLN A 317 19.91 -8.84 -0.06
N GLU A 318 20.49 -9.98 -0.48
CA GLU A 318 19.80 -11.29 -0.37
C GLU A 318 19.57 -11.72 1.07
N ASP A 319 20.52 -11.42 1.97
CA ASP A 319 20.48 -11.72 3.39
C ASP A 319 19.89 -10.59 4.25
N GLY A 320 19.55 -9.44 3.65
CA GLY A 320 19.05 -8.28 4.36
C GLY A 320 20.07 -7.64 5.31
N SER A 321 21.38 -7.92 5.10
CA SER A 321 22.44 -7.49 5.99
C SER A 321 23.40 -6.55 5.28
N GLY A 322 24.00 -5.64 6.04
CA GLY A 322 24.99 -4.71 5.51
C GLY A 322 25.49 -3.74 6.57
N SER A 323 26.41 -2.89 6.16
CA SER A 323 26.91 -1.83 7.00
C SER A 323 27.14 -0.55 6.22
N PHE A 324 27.14 0.56 6.93
CA PHE A 324 27.55 1.86 6.38
C PHE A 324 28.04 2.80 7.48
N VAL A 325 28.77 3.82 7.07
CA VAL A 325 29.23 4.88 7.97
C VAL A 325 28.26 6.04 7.94
N ALA A 326 27.74 6.43 9.10
CA ALA A 326 26.86 7.59 9.24
C ALA A 326 27.63 8.88 8.95
N ARG A 327 27.00 9.80 8.23
CA ARG A 327 27.58 11.12 7.92
C ARG A 327 26.61 12.19 8.34
N ALA A 328 27.12 13.16 9.11
CA ALA A 328 26.37 14.33 9.47
C ALA A 328 26.55 15.42 8.41
N GLU A 329 25.44 16.00 7.98
CA GLU A 329 25.40 17.13 7.04
C GLU A 329 24.99 18.41 7.76
N HIS A 330 25.31 19.56 7.16
CA HIS A 330 24.94 20.85 7.71
C HIS A 330 23.42 21.00 7.77
N ALA A 331 22.90 21.22 8.98
CA ALA A 331 21.49 21.41 9.28
C ALA A 331 21.25 22.87 9.68
N PRO A 332 20.80 23.74 8.76
CA PRO A 332 20.55 25.15 9.07
C PRO A 332 19.35 25.28 10.02
N LEU A 333 19.31 26.39 10.76
CA LEU A 333 18.20 26.76 11.61
C LEU A 333 16.86 26.69 10.85
N ARG A 334 15.83 26.14 11.46
CA ARG A 334 14.44 26.20 10.99
C ARG A 334 13.71 27.42 11.52
N ILE A 335 14.07 27.83 12.74
CA ILE A 335 13.55 29.03 13.40
C ILE A 335 14.78 29.90 13.68
N ASP A 336 14.87 31.03 13.01
CA ASP A 336 15.92 32.01 13.22
C ASP A 336 15.59 32.93 14.40
N GLU A 337 16.56 33.73 14.83
CA GLU A 337 16.43 34.67 15.94
C GLU A 337 15.29 35.68 15.71
N SER A 338 15.09 36.14 14.47
CA SER A 338 14.06 37.11 14.13
C SER A 338 12.66 36.54 14.33
N ALA A 339 12.44 35.30 13.85
CA ALA A 339 11.14 34.62 14.01
C ALA A 339 10.84 34.32 15.49
N ALA A 340 11.86 33.94 16.26
CA ALA A 340 11.71 33.72 17.70
C ALA A 340 11.44 35.04 18.45
N GLN A 341 12.08 36.15 18.05
CA GLN A 341 11.86 37.47 18.65
C GLN A 341 10.43 38.00 18.38
N ASP A 342 9.95 37.85 17.12
CA ASP A 342 8.57 38.24 16.76
C ASP A 342 7.54 37.45 17.59
N ALA A 343 7.78 36.14 17.75
CA ALA A 343 6.93 35.32 18.59
C ALA A 343 6.99 35.70 20.10
N CYS A 344 8.20 36.00 20.58
CA CYS A 344 8.42 36.46 21.97
C CYS A 344 7.66 37.74 22.24
N ASP A 345 7.74 38.75 21.36
CA ASP A 345 7.06 40.02 21.45
C ASP A 345 5.53 39.84 21.45
N ALA A 346 5.01 38.95 20.59
CA ALA A 346 3.59 38.63 20.56
C ALA A 346 3.09 37.98 21.88
N VAL A 347 3.91 37.09 22.46
CA VAL A 347 3.59 36.43 23.74
C VAL A 347 3.60 37.48 24.88
N ASN A 348 4.61 38.33 24.94
CA ASN A 348 4.68 39.40 25.97
C ASN A 348 3.51 40.36 25.86
N ALA A 349 3.11 40.78 24.65
CA ALA A 349 1.94 41.62 24.43
C ALA A 349 0.65 40.92 24.92
N ALA A 350 0.51 39.61 24.69
CA ALA A 350 -0.64 38.84 25.16
C ALA A 350 -0.66 38.69 26.70
N ILE A 351 0.51 38.58 27.35
CA ILE A 351 0.65 38.55 28.81
C ILE A 351 0.23 39.90 29.38
N ASP A 352 0.66 41.01 28.81
CA ASP A 352 0.32 42.37 29.21
C ASP A 352 -1.20 42.63 29.10
N ASP A 353 -1.86 42.06 28.08
CA ASP A 353 -3.30 42.10 27.90
C ASP A 353 -4.07 41.16 28.87
N GLY A 354 -3.37 40.47 29.75
CA GLY A 354 -3.95 39.63 30.81
C GLY A 354 -4.13 38.16 30.46
N ALA A 355 -3.54 37.67 29.37
CA ALA A 355 -3.48 36.24 29.08
C ALA A 355 -2.60 35.51 30.12
N ARG A 356 -3.03 34.28 30.49
CA ARG A 356 -2.25 33.42 31.38
C ARG A 356 -1.96 32.11 30.63
N PHE A 357 -0.69 31.81 30.52
CA PHE A 357 -0.23 30.53 29.99
C PHE A 357 -0.06 29.54 31.14
N THR A 358 -0.73 28.38 31.06
CA THR A 358 -0.66 27.29 32.05
C THR A 358 -0.01 26.07 31.46
#